data_30a877d8a9cf1987549f8d5d225d99f8
#
_entry.id   30a877d8a9cf1987549f8d5d225d99f8
#
_cell.length_a   1.000
_cell.length_b   1.000
_cell.length_c   1.000
_cell.angle_alpha   90.00
_cell.angle_beta   90.00
_cell.angle_gamma   90.00
#
_symmetry.space_group_name_H-M   'P 1'
#
loop_
_entity.id
_entity.type
_entity.pdbx_description
1 polymer ?
#
loop_
_entity_poly.entity_id
_entity_poly.type
_entity_poly.pdbx_seq_one_letter_code
_entity_poly.pdbx_strand_id
1 'polypeptide(L)'
;MTKVGFISLGCSKNLVDTEVMLYNLHSAGFEITPNEEEAEIIIINTCGFIESAKKEAIDNILDAERLKEWGKCRHIIATGCLVERYREEVMNQMPEIDAILGVGSLCDIAEACLAVMRGEKYSSFRDKETSKLGGDRIITTEPHTAYLKVSEGCDNLCTYCAIPLIRGRHRSRPIDDIVAEAKDLEAMGVKELNLIAQDTTRYGLDLYGEYSLARLVRAITEETTIPWIRLLYCYPDKITDELINEFRTNDRLVKYMDIPIQHISDSVLARMNRHGGRALIEEAISKLRQSVPGIILRTTAMVGFPGETEEDFEELCSFVKEIGFDRFGAFTFSPEDDTPAAEMPDQIDEQVKQDRYDCLMQTQLLVAEEKSRAMVGKTLTVLCDGFDTVAEVYYGRSYADAPDVDGKIYFTSKRRINSGAFVEVKITEAMDYDLIGEVII
;
A
#
# COMPACT_ATOMS: atom_id res chain seq x y z
N MET A 1 -17.86 2.30 29.16
CA MET A 1 -16.62 2.53 28.38
C MET A 1 -16.98 3.40 27.20
N THR A 2 -16.21 4.45 26.92
CA THR A 2 -16.45 5.30 25.74
C THR A 2 -16.13 4.51 24.48
N LYS A 3 -17.07 4.47 23.54
CA LYS A 3 -16.93 3.77 22.26
C LYS A 3 -16.26 4.66 21.23
N VAL A 4 -15.22 4.12 20.58
CA VAL A 4 -14.46 4.80 19.55
C VAL A 4 -14.63 4.04 18.22
N GLY A 5 -15.14 4.72 17.20
CA GLY A 5 -15.17 4.28 15.82
C GLY A 5 -13.92 4.76 15.09
N PHE A 6 -13.43 3.98 14.13
CA PHE A 6 -12.23 4.30 13.39
C PHE A 6 -12.44 4.13 11.88
N ILE A 7 -12.19 5.19 11.10
CA ILE A 7 -12.21 5.18 9.64
C ILE A 7 -10.76 5.29 9.16
N SER A 8 -10.27 4.26 8.49
CA SER A 8 -8.90 4.21 7.97
C SER A 8 -8.90 4.34 6.45
N LEU A 9 -8.35 5.44 5.95
CA LEU A 9 -8.31 5.75 4.52
C LEU A 9 -6.89 5.60 3.95
N GLY A 10 -6.81 5.41 2.64
CA GLY A 10 -5.56 5.44 1.89
C GLY A 10 -4.83 4.09 1.83
N CYS A 11 -3.55 4.07 2.13
CA CYS A 11 -2.65 2.96 1.79
C CYS A 11 -2.33 2.05 3.00
N SER A 12 -1.68 0.90 2.72
CA SER A 12 -1.25 -0.06 3.74
C SER A 12 -0.36 0.53 4.85
N LYS A 13 0.43 1.60 4.57
CA LYS A 13 1.21 2.30 5.61
C LYS A 13 0.30 3.02 6.59
N ASN A 14 -0.76 3.65 6.07
CA ASN A 14 -1.76 4.33 6.88
C ASN A 14 -2.58 3.33 7.71
N LEU A 15 -2.85 2.14 7.14
CA LEU A 15 -3.51 1.05 7.86
C LEU A 15 -2.69 0.58 9.06
N VAL A 16 -1.38 0.35 8.89
CA VAL A 16 -0.49 0.00 10.01
C VAL A 16 -0.48 1.09 11.08
N ASP A 17 -0.51 2.37 10.69
CA ASP A 17 -0.63 3.47 11.64
C ASP A 17 -1.96 3.42 12.42
N THR A 18 -3.07 3.09 11.75
CA THR A 18 -4.38 2.84 12.38
C THR A 18 -4.30 1.72 13.41
N GLU A 19 -3.71 0.59 13.07
CA GLU A 19 -3.59 -0.58 13.95
C GLU A 19 -2.81 -0.28 15.23
N VAL A 20 -1.76 0.55 15.14
CA VAL A 20 -1.00 1.05 16.30
C VAL A 20 -1.88 1.97 17.17
N MET A 21 -2.65 2.87 16.54
CA MET A 21 -3.56 3.75 17.28
C MET A 21 -4.68 2.97 17.99
N LEU A 22 -5.23 1.94 17.34
CA LEU A 22 -6.24 1.05 17.95
C LEU A 22 -5.71 0.36 19.18
N TYR A 23 -4.47 -0.13 19.16
CA TYR A 23 -3.83 -0.71 20.33
C TYR A 23 -3.66 0.30 21.48
N ASN A 24 -3.21 1.51 21.18
CA ASN A 24 -3.03 2.57 22.17
C ASN A 24 -4.36 2.95 22.82
N LEU A 25 -5.45 3.03 22.05
CA LEU A 25 -6.80 3.31 22.56
C LEU A 25 -7.31 2.18 23.43
N HIS A 26 -7.18 0.93 22.97
CA HIS A 26 -7.58 -0.24 23.75
C HIS A 26 -6.83 -0.31 25.09
N SER A 27 -5.53 -0.09 25.07
CA SER A 27 -4.67 -0.07 26.27
C SER A 27 -5.01 1.07 27.22
N ALA A 28 -5.55 2.18 26.72
CA ALA A 28 -6.04 3.30 27.51
C ALA A 28 -7.47 3.10 28.04
N GLY A 29 -8.12 1.97 27.73
CA GLY A 29 -9.44 1.61 28.26
C GLY A 29 -10.62 2.10 27.41
N PHE A 30 -10.41 2.46 26.15
CA PHE A 30 -11.49 2.72 25.20
C PHE A 30 -12.03 1.41 24.61
N GLU A 31 -13.32 1.38 24.29
CA GLU A 31 -13.97 0.30 23.57
C GLU A 31 -13.97 0.62 22.05
N ILE A 32 -13.34 -0.23 21.26
CA ILE A 32 -13.34 -0.07 19.80
C ILE A 32 -14.61 -0.68 19.22
N THR A 33 -15.32 0.05 18.39
CA THR A 33 -16.55 -0.42 17.71
C THR A 33 -16.39 -0.31 16.19
N PRO A 34 -16.79 -1.34 15.42
CA PRO A 34 -16.88 -1.26 13.97
C PRO A 34 -18.14 -0.53 13.49
N ASN A 35 -19.08 -0.22 14.39
CA ASN A 35 -20.31 0.47 14.06
C ASN A 35 -20.18 1.96 14.42
N GLU A 36 -20.04 2.80 13.39
CA GLU A 36 -19.87 4.25 13.53
C GLU A 36 -21.06 4.93 14.19
N GLU A 37 -22.30 4.41 14.03
CA GLU A 37 -23.50 4.95 14.67
C GLU A 37 -23.48 4.77 16.19
N GLU A 38 -22.72 3.79 16.69
CA GLU A 38 -22.57 3.53 18.13
C GLU A 38 -21.39 4.27 18.75
N ALA A 39 -20.49 4.82 17.93
CA ALA A 39 -19.29 5.51 18.39
C ALA A 39 -19.63 6.86 19.04
N GLU A 40 -19.02 7.16 20.17
CA GLU A 40 -19.06 8.47 20.82
C GLU A 40 -17.93 9.38 20.32
N ILE A 41 -16.83 8.78 19.86
CA ILE A 41 -15.71 9.45 19.21
C ILE A 41 -15.47 8.75 17.87
N ILE A 42 -15.38 9.50 16.78
CA ILE A 42 -14.98 8.99 15.48
C ILE A 42 -13.59 9.51 15.16
N ILE A 43 -12.67 8.61 14.85
CA ILE A 43 -11.31 8.93 14.45
C ILE A 43 -11.15 8.61 12.98
N ILE A 44 -10.69 9.59 12.19
CA ILE A 44 -10.49 9.44 10.75
C ILE A 44 -8.99 9.55 10.47
N ASN A 45 -8.37 8.43 10.08
CA ASN A 45 -6.99 8.41 9.61
C ASN A 45 -6.98 8.72 8.12
N THR A 46 -6.64 9.96 7.79
CA THR A 46 -6.83 10.57 6.47
C THR A 46 -5.68 10.27 5.51
N CYS A 47 -6.01 10.20 4.22
CA CYS A 47 -5.04 10.26 3.13
C CYS A 47 -4.99 11.67 2.53
N GLY A 48 -3.79 12.14 2.17
CA GLY A 48 -3.57 13.48 1.58
C GLY A 48 -2.54 13.43 0.46
N PHE A 49 -2.40 12.27 -0.20
CA PHE A 49 -1.35 12.05 -1.20
C PHE A 49 -1.75 12.55 -2.59
N ILE A 50 -3.00 12.33 -3.00
CA ILE A 50 -3.55 12.80 -4.28
C ILE A 50 -4.92 13.45 -4.05
N GLU A 51 -5.36 14.27 -5.00
CA GLU A 51 -6.61 15.05 -4.89
C GLU A 51 -7.84 14.18 -4.60
N SER A 52 -7.98 13.03 -5.28
CA SER A 52 -9.10 12.11 -5.03
C SER A 52 -9.13 11.57 -3.61
N ALA A 53 -7.96 11.28 -3.03
CA ALA A 53 -7.85 10.80 -1.65
C ALA A 53 -8.07 11.93 -0.62
N LYS A 54 -7.72 13.18 -0.96
CA LYS A 54 -8.08 14.37 -0.16
C LYS A 54 -9.59 14.54 -0.11
N LYS A 55 -10.25 14.45 -1.28
CA LYS A 55 -11.70 14.53 -1.37
C LYS A 55 -12.39 13.44 -0.56
N GLU A 56 -11.95 12.18 -0.69
CA GLU A 56 -12.46 11.05 0.11
C GLU A 56 -12.32 11.33 1.62
N ALA A 57 -11.18 11.86 2.06
CA ALA A 57 -10.96 12.19 3.46
C ALA A 57 -11.90 13.30 3.95
N ILE A 58 -12.12 14.34 3.15
CA ILE A 58 -13.05 15.44 3.46
C ILE A 58 -14.49 14.91 3.51
N ASP A 59 -14.91 14.12 2.52
CA ASP A 59 -16.26 13.53 2.48
C ASP A 59 -16.53 12.68 3.72
N ASN A 60 -15.56 11.85 4.17
CA ASN A 60 -15.70 11.05 5.40
C ASN A 60 -15.77 11.91 6.67
N ILE A 61 -15.07 13.05 6.74
CA ILE A 61 -15.18 13.98 7.88
C ILE A 61 -16.57 14.60 7.91
N LEU A 62 -17.12 15.02 6.76
CA LEU A 62 -18.46 15.58 6.66
C LEU A 62 -19.56 14.54 6.96
N ASP A 63 -19.35 13.28 6.57
CA ASP A 63 -20.26 12.18 6.94
C ASP A 63 -20.23 11.90 8.46
N ALA A 64 -19.04 11.97 9.09
CA ALA A 64 -18.93 11.87 10.53
C ALA A 64 -19.61 13.03 11.27
N GLU A 65 -19.62 14.25 10.69
CA GLU A 65 -20.40 15.37 11.24
C GLU A 65 -21.89 15.06 11.30
N ARG A 66 -22.46 14.44 10.26
CA ARG A 66 -23.86 14.01 10.27
C ARG A 66 -24.16 13.05 11.40
N LEU A 67 -23.20 12.20 11.81
CA LEU A 67 -23.36 11.31 12.96
C LEU A 67 -23.38 12.06 14.30
N LYS A 68 -22.89 13.31 14.38
CA LYS A 68 -23.11 14.18 15.55
C LYS A 68 -24.58 14.62 15.68
N GLU A 69 -25.30 14.74 14.56
CA GLU A 69 -26.71 15.15 14.57
C GLU A 69 -27.66 13.97 14.81
N TRP A 70 -27.40 12.82 14.20
CA TRP A 70 -28.32 11.67 14.14
C TRP A 70 -27.89 10.45 14.93
N GLY A 71 -26.58 10.35 15.26
CA GLY A 71 -25.96 9.22 15.96
C GLY A 71 -25.60 9.54 17.42
N LYS A 72 -24.66 8.74 17.93
CA LYS A 72 -24.08 8.92 19.27
C LYS A 72 -22.78 9.73 19.24
N CYS A 73 -22.24 10.04 18.06
CA CYS A 73 -20.99 10.76 17.90
C CYS A 73 -21.07 12.14 18.57
N ARG A 74 -20.07 12.45 19.36
CA ARG A 74 -19.90 13.74 20.03
C ARG A 74 -18.62 14.44 19.61
N HIS A 75 -17.61 13.68 19.23
CA HIS A 75 -16.29 14.20 18.91
C HIS A 75 -15.73 13.54 17.64
N ILE A 76 -15.08 14.36 16.82
CA ILE A 76 -14.39 13.93 15.60
C ILE A 76 -12.91 14.27 15.77
N ILE A 77 -12.05 13.28 15.54
CA ILE A 77 -10.60 13.42 15.57
C ILE A 77 -10.07 13.08 14.17
N ALA A 78 -9.32 13.98 13.55
CA ALA A 78 -8.66 13.72 12.29
C ALA A 78 -7.15 13.52 12.48
N THR A 79 -6.57 12.55 11.79
CA THR A 79 -5.14 12.26 11.81
C THR A 79 -4.67 11.84 10.42
N GLY A 80 -3.37 11.58 10.26
CA GLY A 80 -2.81 11.03 9.04
C GLY A 80 -2.28 12.07 8.07
N CYS A 81 -2.17 11.66 6.79
CA CYS A 81 -1.41 12.39 5.77
C CYS A 81 -2.01 13.76 5.41
N LEU A 82 -3.35 13.88 5.31
CA LEU A 82 -4.02 15.15 5.03
C LEU A 82 -3.75 16.15 6.17
N VAL A 83 -3.96 15.68 7.40
CA VAL A 83 -3.77 16.52 8.60
C VAL A 83 -2.32 16.94 8.75
N GLU A 84 -1.35 16.05 8.51
CA GLU A 84 0.08 16.42 8.56
C GLU A 84 0.42 17.49 7.52
N ARG A 85 -0.17 17.41 6.33
CA ARG A 85 0.13 18.31 5.23
C ARG A 85 -0.44 19.71 5.43
N TYR A 86 -1.71 19.80 5.88
CA TYR A 86 -2.47 21.06 5.96
C TYR A 86 -2.70 21.57 7.38
N ARG A 87 -2.38 20.76 8.40
CA ARG A 87 -2.35 21.14 9.82
C ARG A 87 -3.52 22.01 10.28
N GLU A 88 -3.21 23.23 10.77
CA GLU A 88 -4.21 24.16 11.30
C GLU A 88 -5.26 24.60 10.26
N GLU A 89 -4.93 24.57 8.97
CA GLU A 89 -5.88 24.88 7.91
C GLU A 89 -7.07 23.92 7.92
N VAL A 90 -6.83 22.64 8.18
CA VAL A 90 -7.91 21.62 8.34
C VAL A 90 -8.86 22.02 9.44
N MET A 91 -8.37 22.38 10.64
CA MET A 91 -9.22 22.81 11.75
C MET A 91 -9.95 24.13 11.49
N ASN A 92 -9.33 25.06 10.74
CA ASN A 92 -9.93 26.35 10.43
C ASN A 92 -11.05 26.22 9.41
N GLN A 93 -10.92 25.33 8.44
CA GLN A 93 -11.91 25.11 7.39
C GLN A 93 -13.01 24.11 7.79
N MET A 94 -12.70 23.20 8.74
CA MET A 94 -13.58 22.14 9.21
C MET A 94 -13.78 22.25 10.75
N PRO A 95 -14.64 23.18 11.20
CA PRO A 95 -14.85 23.47 12.62
C PRO A 95 -15.45 22.33 13.41
N GLU A 96 -16.06 21.34 12.73
CA GLU A 96 -16.61 20.10 13.29
C GLU A 96 -15.55 19.18 13.88
N ILE A 97 -14.27 19.32 13.48
CA ILE A 97 -13.15 18.56 14.01
C ILE A 97 -12.78 19.09 15.42
N ASP A 98 -12.72 18.18 16.37
CA ASP A 98 -12.39 18.50 17.77
C ASP A 98 -10.90 18.35 18.08
N ALA A 99 -10.20 17.44 17.38
CA ALA A 99 -8.76 17.27 17.52
C ALA A 99 -8.07 16.88 16.22
N ILE A 100 -6.80 17.28 16.06
CA ILE A 100 -5.95 16.90 14.96
C ILE A 100 -4.59 16.35 15.43
N LEU A 101 -4.12 15.29 14.76
CA LEU A 101 -2.80 14.71 15.04
C LEU A 101 -2.03 14.49 13.75
N GLY A 102 -0.78 14.95 13.74
CA GLY A 102 0.15 14.65 12.64
C GLY A 102 0.66 13.19 12.68
N VAL A 103 1.31 12.76 11.60
CA VAL A 103 1.83 11.39 11.46
C VAL A 103 2.90 11.02 12.49
N GLY A 104 3.58 12.01 13.08
CA GLY A 104 4.53 11.80 14.18
C GLY A 104 3.87 11.62 15.56
N SER A 105 2.56 11.83 15.68
CA SER A 105 1.83 11.94 16.95
C SER A 105 0.86 10.80 17.22
N LEU A 106 1.01 9.65 16.57
CA LEU A 106 0.10 8.51 16.71
C LEU A 106 -0.03 8.01 18.16
N CYS A 107 1.03 8.17 18.96
CA CYS A 107 1.03 7.77 20.37
C CYS A 107 0.15 8.69 21.24
N ASP A 108 -0.21 9.88 20.78
CA ASP A 108 -1.02 10.85 21.52
C ASP A 108 -2.53 10.65 21.32
N ILE A 109 -2.95 9.64 20.56
CA ILE A 109 -4.35 9.42 20.20
C ILE A 109 -5.27 9.25 21.42
N ALA A 110 -4.80 8.54 22.46
CA ALA A 110 -5.57 8.38 23.69
C ALA A 110 -5.70 9.69 24.47
N GLU A 111 -4.64 10.52 24.50
CA GLU A 111 -4.67 11.83 25.13
C GLU A 111 -5.63 12.78 24.37
N ALA A 112 -5.60 12.74 23.04
CA ALA A 112 -6.55 13.49 22.20
C ALA A 112 -8.01 13.12 22.56
N CYS A 113 -8.32 11.84 22.66
CA CYS A 113 -9.65 11.37 23.06
C CYS A 113 -10.05 11.91 24.45
N LEU A 114 -9.15 11.86 25.42
CA LEU A 114 -9.41 12.38 26.76
C LEU A 114 -9.59 13.91 26.77
N ALA A 115 -8.85 14.65 25.96
CA ALA A 115 -8.97 16.11 25.84
C ALA A 115 -10.34 16.51 25.25
N VAL A 116 -10.75 15.89 24.13
CA VAL A 116 -12.05 16.22 23.51
C VAL A 116 -13.21 15.85 24.43
N MET A 117 -13.12 14.77 25.21
CA MET A 117 -14.13 14.42 26.21
C MET A 117 -14.27 15.47 27.34
N ARG A 118 -13.21 16.24 27.61
CA ARG A 118 -13.25 17.38 28.53
C ARG A 118 -13.77 18.67 27.87
N GLY A 119 -14.09 18.62 26.58
CA GLY A 119 -14.51 19.77 25.77
C GLY A 119 -13.35 20.67 25.32
N GLU A 120 -12.14 20.16 25.32
CA GLU A 120 -10.93 20.88 24.91
C GLU A 120 -10.64 20.58 23.42
N LYS A 121 -10.32 21.60 22.63
CA LYS A 121 -9.70 21.37 21.29
C LYS A 121 -8.27 20.89 21.49
N TYR A 122 -7.84 19.90 20.71
CA TYR A 122 -6.51 19.31 20.86
C TYR A 122 -5.76 19.26 19.51
N SER A 123 -4.48 19.57 19.55
CA SER A 123 -3.60 19.38 18.38
C SER A 123 -2.24 18.88 18.83
N SER A 124 -1.68 17.92 18.07
CA SER A 124 -0.34 17.40 18.30
C SER A 124 0.38 17.14 16.99
N PHE A 125 1.58 17.74 16.85
CA PHE A 125 2.46 17.57 15.70
C PHE A 125 3.90 17.37 16.20
N ARG A 126 4.17 16.16 16.70
CA ARG A 126 5.53 15.76 17.09
C ARG A 126 6.41 15.67 15.86
N ASP A 127 7.69 15.84 16.08
CA ASP A 127 8.67 15.71 15.01
C ASP A 127 8.64 14.28 14.41
N LYS A 128 8.21 14.20 13.16
CA LYS A 128 8.10 12.94 12.42
C LYS A 128 9.45 12.29 12.15
N GLU A 129 10.55 13.06 12.15
CA GLU A 129 11.90 12.55 11.93
C GLU A 129 12.45 11.77 13.12
N THR A 130 11.93 12.01 14.32
CA THR A 130 12.38 11.39 15.57
C THR A 130 11.31 10.49 16.22
N SER A 131 10.08 10.50 15.69
CA SER A 131 8.99 9.65 16.21
C SER A 131 9.34 8.16 16.09
N LYS A 132 8.93 7.37 17.10
CA LYS A 132 9.12 5.91 17.10
C LYS A 132 8.34 5.29 15.93
N LEU A 133 8.98 4.38 15.21
CA LEU A 133 8.35 3.59 14.16
C LEU A 133 7.94 2.22 14.71
N GLY A 134 6.74 1.74 14.29
CA GLY A 134 6.19 0.48 14.79
C GLY A 134 5.65 0.57 16.23
N GLY A 135 5.36 -0.56 16.81
CA GLY A 135 4.76 -0.72 18.14
C GLY A 135 3.73 -1.85 18.14
N ASP A 136 3.21 -2.17 19.32
CA ASP A 136 2.11 -3.12 19.42
C ASP A 136 0.89 -2.61 18.66
N ARG A 137 0.13 -3.52 18.05
CA ARG A 137 -1.01 -3.16 17.21
C ARG A 137 -2.13 -4.19 17.24
N ILE A 138 -3.33 -3.74 16.92
CA ILE A 138 -4.49 -4.61 16.70
C ILE A 138 -4.64 -4.77 15.18
N ILE A 139 -4.45 -5.99 14.70
CA ILE A 139 -4.52 -6.31 13.27
C ILE A 139 -5.97 -6.19 12.80
N THR A 140 -6.17 -5.48 11.69
CA THR A 140 -7.48 -5.22 11.09
C THR A 140 -7.65 -5.87 9.71
N THR A 141 -6.57 -6.43 9.15
CA THR A 141 -6.63 -7.27 7.95
C THR A 141 -7.22 -8.65 8.28
N GLU A 142 -7.43 -9.47 7.25
CA GLU A 142 -7.76 -10.88 7.46
C GLU A 142 -6.70 -11.55 8.38
N PRO A 143 -7.08 -12.40 9.33
CA PRO A 143 -6.17 -12.91 10.37
C PRO A 143 -4.92 -13.62 9.85
N HIS A 144 -4.93 -14.08 8.60
CA HIS A 144 -3.82 -14.78 7.97
C HIS A 144 -2.90 -13.90 7.14
N THR A 145 -3.20 -12.60 6.99
CA THR A 145 -2.41 -11.64 6.20
C THR A 145 -2.11 -10.40 7.03
N ALA A 146 -0.88 -9.91 6.99
CA ALA A 146 -0.50 -8.66 7.65
C ALA A 146 0.47 -7.84 6.80
N TYR A 147 0.40 -6.52 6.96
CA TYR A 147 1.43 -5.61 6.46
C TYR A 147 2.45 -5.35 7.55
N LEU A 148 3.73 -5.34 7.21
CA LEU A 148 4.83 -5.03 8.13
C LEU A 148 5.63 -3.85 7.60
N LYS A 149 5.48 -2.71 8.25
CA LYS A 149 6.17 -1.48 7.87
C LYS A 149 7.63 -1.54 8.33
N VAL A 150 8.56 -1.58 7.37
CA VAL A 150 10.01 -1.75 7.64
C VAL A 150 10.77 -0.43 7.70
N SER A 151 10.24 0.61 7.07
CA SER A 151 10.78 1.98 7.13
C SER A 151 9.67 3.00 6.90
N GLU A 152 9.96 4.28 7.18
CA GLU A 152 9.08 5.42 7.00
C GLU A 152 9.82 6.54 6.27
N GLY A 153 9.08 7.33 5.47
CA GLY A 153 9.63 8.45 4.73
C GLY A 153 10.37 8.04 3.44
N CYS A 154 10.81 9.02 2.65
CA CYS A 154 11.43 8.76 1.35
C CYS A 154 12.39 9.87 0.95
N ASP A 155 13.58 9.51 0.45
CA ASP A 155 14.61 10.44 -0.02
C ASP A 155 14.74 10.47 -1.56
N ASN A 156 13.82 9.84 -2.31
CA ASN A 156 13.91 9.83 -3.78
C ASN A 156 13.59 11.19 -4.41
N LEU A 157 12.86 12.06 -3.69
CA LEU A 157 12.56 13.44 -4.10
C LEU A 157 11.94 13.53 -5.51
N CYS A 158 11.09 12.57 -5.88
CA CYS A 158 10.35 12.63 -7.13
C CYS A 158 9.52 13.91 -7.19
N THR A 159 9.57 14.64 -8.31
CA THR A 159 9.00 16.00 -8.42
C THR A 159 7.49 16.08 -8.24
N TYR A 160 6.78 14.99 -8.42
CA TYR A 160 5.32 14.87 -8.26
C TYR A 160 4.87 14.43 -6.86
N CYS A 161 5.83 14.14 -5.96
CA CYS A 161 5.53 13.37 -4.74
C CYS A 161 5.60 14.24 -3.49
N ALA A 162 4.49 14.32 -2.76
CA ALA A 162 4.40 15.02 -1.48
C ALA A 162 4.89 14.19 -0.27
N ILE A 163 5.32 12.93 -0.45
CA ILE A 163 5.73 12.05 0.66
C ILE A 163 6.83 12.64 1.54
N PRO A 164 7.91 13.25 1.00
CA PRO A 164 8.92 13.87 1.85
C PRO A 164 8.37 14.98 2.75
N LEU A 165 7.38 15.72 2.26
CA LEU A 165 6.70 16.78 3.03
C LEU A 165 5.83 16.19 4.14
N ILE A 166 5.15 15.06 3.87
CA ILE A 166 4.20 14.43 4.78
C ILE A 166 4.90 13.50 5.77
N ARG A 167 5.72 12.55 5.28
CA ARG A 167 6.31 11.45 6.05
C ARG A 167 7.78 11.67 6.42
N GLY A 168 8.39 12.74 5.90
CA GLY A 168 9.78 13.09 6.16
C GLY A 168 10.78 12.25 5.38
N ARG A 169 12.02 12.27 5.85
CA ARG A 169 13.15 11.54 5.28
C ARG A 169 13.05 10.04 5.54
N HIS A 170 13.75 9.25 4.72
CA HIS A 170 13.79 7.81 4.89
C HIS A 170 14.43 7.41 6.23
N ARG A 171 13.73 6.60 7.01
CA ARG A 171 14.18 6.04 8.29
C ARG A 171 13.82 4.56 8.36
N SER A 172 14.81 3.70 8.43
CA SER A 172 14.64 2.26 8.59
C SER A 172 14.41 1.89 10.06
N ARG A 173 13.67 0.82 10.28
CA ARG A 173 13.56 0.17 11.60
C ARG A 173 14.70 -0.83 11.76
N PRO A 174 15.24 -1.05 12.98
CA PRO A 174 16.21 -2.10 13.25
C PRO A 174 15.67 -3.49 12.87
N ILE A 175 16.55 -4.36 12.34
CA ILE A 175 16.16 -5.74 11.97
C ILE A 175 15.55 -6.47 13.15
N ASP A 176 16.12 -6.36 14.34
CA ASP A 176 15.65 -7.06 15.54
C ASP A 176 14.21 -6.65 15.93
N ASP A 177 13.87 -5.35 15.77
CA ASP A 177 12.52 -4.86 16.05
C ASP A 177 11.49 -5.41 15.04
N ILE A 178 11.89 -5.49 13.77
CA ILE A 178 11.03 -6.02 12.70
C ILE A 178 10.83 -7.53 12.88
N VAL A 179 11.89 -8.25 13.22
CA VAL A 179 11.84 -9.71 13.47
C VAL A 179 10.98 -10.01 14.70
N ALA A 180 11.08 -9.21 15.76
CA ALA A 180 10.24 -9.37 16.94
C ALA A 180 8.75 -9.22 16.58
N GLU A 181 8.39 -8.16 15.83
CA GLU A 181 7.02 -7.96 15.37
C GLU A 181 6.57 -9.08 14.41
N ALA A 182 7.44 -9.58 13.53
CA ALA A 182 7.11 -10.71 12.66
C ALA A 182 6.78 -11.99 13.46
N LYS A 183 7.48 -12.25 14.57
CA LYS A 183 7.17 -13.37 15.50
C LYS A 183 5.83 -13.19 16.20
N ASP A 184 5.51 -11.97 16.61
CA ASP A 184 4.21 -11.68 17.21
C ASP A 184 3.07 -11.90 16.21
N LEU A 185 3.24 -11.46 14.95
CA LEU A 185 2.30 -11.70 13.87
C LEU A 185 2.15 -13.20 13.55
N GLU A 186 3.25 -13.95 13.54
CA GLU A 186 3.22 -15.41 13.40
C GLU A 186 2.41 -16.07 14.52
N ALA A 187 2.63 -15.65 15.77
CA ALA A 187 1.88 -16.15 16.92
C ALA A 187 0.37 -15.86 16.83
N MET A 188 -0.02 -14.77 16.17
CA MET A 188 -1.42 -14.45 15.85
C MET A 188 -2.00 -15.28 14.71
N GLY A 189 -1.17 -16.05 13.98
CA GLY A 189 -1.60 -16.93 12.90
C GLY A 189 -1.41 -16.38 11.48
N VAL A 190 -0.65 -15.29 11.32
CA VAL A 190 -0.32 -14.71 10.02
C VAL A 190 0.47 -15.72 9.17
N LYS A 191 0.07 -15.87 7.91
CA LYS A 191 0.67 -16.77 6.92
C LYS A 191 1.23 -16.03 5.72
N GLU A 192 0.80 -14.81 5.48
CA GLU A 192 1.35 -13.91 4.49
C GLU A 192 1.77 -12.59 5.14
N LEU A 193 3.05 -12.25 5.01
CA LEU A 193 3.64 -11.03 5.53
C LEU A 193 4.06 -10.12 4.37
N ASN A 194 3.42 -8.97 4.25
CA ASN A 194 3.70 -8.00 3.21
C ASN A 194 4.63 -6.91 3.77
N LEU A 195 5.89 -6.90 3.36
CA LEU A 195 6.85 -5.88 3.76
C LEU A 195 6.62 -4.61 2.96
N ILE A 196 6.40 -3.51 3.67
CA ILE A 196 6.02 -2.21 3.08
C ILE A 196 6.88 -1.06 3.61
N ALA A 197 7.10 -0.10 2.71
CA ALA A 197 7.63 1.23 2.99
C ALA A 197 7.19 2.19 1.88
N GLN A 198 7.69 3.43 1.87
CA GLN A 198 7.57 4.30 0.70
C GLN A 198 8.58 3.94 -0.41
N ASP A 199 9.73 3.39 0.00
CA ASP A 199 10.74 2.74 -0.85
C ASP A 199 11.36 1.60 -0.03
N THR A 200 10.86 0.39 -0.27
CA THR A 200 11.28 -0.80 0.49
C THR A 200 12.71 -1.21 0.14
N THR A 201 13.15 -0.99 -1.11
CA THR A 201 14.51 -1.34 -1.56
C THR A 201 15.61 -0.50 -0.93
N ARG A 202 15.25 0.70 -0.38
CA ARG A 202 16.21 1.57 0.31
C ARG A 202 16.53 1.12 1.74
N TYR A 203 15.81 0.14 2.26
CA TYR A 203 15.94 -0.34 3.63
C TYR A 203 17.39 -0.58 4.05
N GLY A 204 17.75 -0.05 5.22
CA GLY A 204 19.03 -0.27 5.90
C GLY A 204 20.15 0.70 5.53
N LEU A 205 20.00 1.49 4.45
CA LEU A 205 21.06 2.41 4.03
C LEU A 205 21.41 3.44 5.11
N ASP A 206 20.41 3.96 5.80
CA ASP A 206 20.55 4.93 6.90
C ASP A 206 21.08 4.32 8.20
N LEU A 207 20.74 3.05 8.49
CA LEU A 207 21.15 2.36 9.73
C LEU A 207 22.49 1.62 9.59
N TYR A 208 22.73 0.98 8.45
CA TYR A 208 23.84 0.05 8.26
C TYR A 208 24.85 0.51 7.21
N GLY A 209 24.55 1.61 6.47
CA GLY A 209 25.39 2.12 5.40
C GLY A 209 25.34 1.31 4.09
N GLU A 210 24.40 0.35 3.99
CA GLU A 210 24.21 -0.51 2.83
C GLU A 210 22.73 -0.87 2.64
N TYR A 211 22.33 -1.23 1.42
CA TYR A 211 21.00 -1.75 1.13
C TYR A 211 20.83 -3.14 1.76
N SER A 212 20.04 -3.24 2.83
CA SER A 212 19.98 -4.42 3.69
C SER A 212 18.66 -5.20 3.59
N LEU A 213 17.85 -4.96 2.54
CA LEU A 213 16.54 -5.62 2.40
C LEU A 213 16.68 -7.16 2.29
N ALA A 214 17.66 -7.66 1.54
CA ALA A 214 17.95 -9.08 1.45
C ALA A 214 18.30 -9.69 2.82
N ARG A 215 19.13 -8.98 3.60
CA ARG A 215 19.48 -9.37 4.98
C ARG A 215 18.28 -9.39 5.90
N LEU A 216 17.37 -8.42 5.78
CA LEU A 216 16.12 -8.38 6.54
C LEU A 216 15.21 -9.57 6.22
N VAL A 217 14.98 -9.85 4.92
CA VAL A 217 14.18 -11.00 4.48
C VAL A 217 14.75 -12.30 5.05
N ARG A 218 16.05 -12.49 4.98
CA ARG A 218 16.74 -13.66 5.53
C ARG A 218 16.52 -13.77 7.03
N ALA A 219 16.71 -12.69 7.79
CA ALA A 219 16.48 -12.69 9.23
C ALA A 219 15.04 -13.07 9.60
N ILE A 220 14.03 -12.53 8.88
CA ILE A 220 12.63 -12.93 9.10
C ILE A 220 12.44 -14.41 8.79
N THR A 221 12.99 -14.93 7.70
CA THR A 221 12.83 -16.34 7.33
C THR A 221 13.58 -17.30 8.24
N GLU A 222 14.69 -16.90 8.84
CA GLU A 222 15.43 -17.72 9.82
C GLU A 222 14.69 -17.79 11.17
N GLU A 223 14.00 -16.72 11.55
CA GLU A 223 13.43 -16.55 12.87
C GLU A 223 11.91 -16.83 12.96
N THR A 224 11.23 -17.01 11.82
CA THR A 224 9.79 -17.34 11.73
C THR A 224 9.57 -18.52 10.79
N THR A 225 8.36 -19.07 10.79
CA THR A 225 7.90 -20.09 9.82
C THR A 225 6.82 -19.57 8.87
N ILE A 226 6.58 -18.25 8.84
CA ILE A 226 5.56 -17.63 7.96
C ILE A 226 5.79 -18.08 6.51
N PRO A 227 4.79 -18.72 5.86
CA PRO A 227 4.97 -19.33 4.54
C PRO A 227 5.25 -18.35 3.42
N TRP A 228 4.60 -17.18 3.42
CA TRP A 228 4.71 -16.18 2.37
C TRP A 228 5.22 -14.84 2.91
N ILE A 229 6.31 -14.36 2.34
CA ILE A 229 6.83 -13.02 2.53
C ILE A 229 6.80 -12.33 1.18
N ARG A 230 6.18 -11.16 1.10
CA ARG A 230 6.02 -10.36 -0.12
C ARG A 230 6.67 -9.00 0.04
N LEU A 231 7.32 -8.52 -1.02
CA LEU A 231 7.90 -7.17 -1.09
C LEU A 231 7.02 -6.28 -1.96
N LEU A 232 6.62 -5.14 -1.43
CA LEU A 232 5.88 -4.10 -2.16
C LEU A 232 6.67 -2.80 -2.16
N TYR A 233 6.41 -1.92 -3.14
CA TYR A 233 7.01 -0.59 -3.27
C TYR A 233 8.54 -0.62 -3.46
N CYS A 234 9.02 -1.40 -4.42
CA CYS A 234 10.43 -1.51 -4.76
C CYS A 234 10.84 -0.46 -5.80
N TYR A 235 11.99 0.16 -5.63
CA TYR A 235 12.52 1.12 -6.60
C TYR A 235 13.56 0.45 -7.52
N PRO A 236 13.51 0.63 -8.85
CA PRO A 236 14.28 -0.19 -9.79
C PRO A 236 15.81 -0.02 -9.64
N ASP A 237 16.30 1.17 -9.28
CA ASP A 237 17.73 1.49 -9.17
C ASP A 237 18.43 0.90 -7.93
N LYS A 238 17.67 0.25 -7.03
CA LYS A 238 18.19 -0.30 -5.76
C LYS A 238 17.97 -1.81 -5.61
N ILE A 239 17.65 -2.49 -6.73
CA ILE A 239 17.51 -3.95 -6.74
C ILE A 239 18.90 -4.56 -6.83
N THR A 240 19.42 -5.01 -5.67
CA THR A 240 20.78 -5.58 -5.57
C THR A 240 20.82 -7.04 -6.02
N ASP A 241 22.02 -7.51 -6.40
CA ASP A 241 22.25 -8.93 -6.72
C ASP A 241 21.93 -9.85 -5.56
N GLU A 242 22.17 -9.38 -4.33
CA GLU A 242 21.86 -10.12 -3.12
C GLU A 242 20.33 -10.30 -2.98
N LEU A 243 19.54 -9.27 -3.25
CA LEU A 243 18.08 -9.37 -3.23
C LEU A 243 17.55 -10.31 -4.33
N ILE A 244 18.10 -10.24 -5.54
CA ILE A 244 17.77 -11.18 -6.62
C ILE A 244 18.09 -12.62 -6.21
N ASN A 245 19.22 -12.83 -5.51
CA ASN A 245 19.58 -14.15 -5.01
C ASN A 245 18.59 -14.65 -3.95
N GLU A 246 18.09 -13.79 -3.06
CA GLU A 246 17.02 -14.18 -2.12
C GLU A 246 15.75 -14.64 -2.85
N PHE A 247 15.28 -13.92 -3.87
CA PHE A 247 14.16 -14.38 -4.70
C PHE A 247 14.38 -15.74 -5.37
N ARG A 248 15.64 -16.06 -5.68
CA ARG A 248 16.01 -17.33 -6.33
C ARG A 248 16.06 -18.49 -5.35
N THR A 249 16.53 -18.28 -4.12
CA THR A 249 16.92 -19.34 -3.18
C THR A 249 16.02 -19.48 -1.96
N ASN A 250 15.22 -18.46 -1.66
CA ASN A 250 14.34 -18.45 -0.52
C ASN A 250 12.89 -18.75 -0.95
N ASP A 251 12.43 -19.96 -0.72
CA ASP A 251 11.11 -20.43 -1.16
C ASP A 251 9.93 -19.71 -0.46
N ARG A 252 10.20 -19.02 0.67
CA ARG A 252 9.18 -18.26 1.40
C ARG A 252 9.08 -16.80 0.94
N LEU A 253 10.10 -16.28 0.27
CA LEU A 253 9.99 -15.01 -0.44
C LEU A 253 9.24 -15.26 -1.75
N VAL A 254 7.96 -14.88 -1.79
CA VAL A 254 7.14 -15.10 -2.97
C VAL A 254 7.73 -14.41 -4.19
N LYS A 255 7.74 -15.10 -5.33
CA LYS A 255 8.30 -14.59 -6.59
C LYS A 255 7.40 -13.52 -7.19
N TYR A 256 7.29 -12.42 -6.49
CA TYR A 256 6.47 -11.27 -6.85
C TYR A 256 7.23 -9.99 -6.46
N MET A 257 7.38 -9.06 -7.38
CA MET A 257 8.03 -7.78 -7.12
C MET A 257 7.21 -6.64 -7.71
N ASP A 258 6.84 -5.68 -6.86
CA ASP A 258 6.17 -4.45 -7.25
C ASP A 258 7.22 -3.36 -7.49
N ILE A 259 7.37 -2.93 -8.74
CA ILE A 259 8.38 -1.97 -9.21
C ILE A 259 7.68 -0.83 -9.95
N PRO A 260 7.20 0.21 -9.26
CA PRO A 260 6.58 1.36 -9.91
C PRO A 260 7.59 2.12 -10.79
N ILE A 261 7.54 1.91 -12.10
CA ILE A 261 8.43 2.60 -13.05
C ILE A 261 8.02 4.05 -13.30
N GLN A 262 6.73 4.35 -13.21
CA GLN A 262 6.05 5.60 -13.46
C GLN A 262 6.00 5.99 -14.94
N HIS A 263 7.10 5.96 -15.65
CA HIS A 263 7.21 6.21 -17.09
C HIS A 263 8.40 5.44 -17.65
N ILE A 264 8.61 5.51 -19.00
CA ILE A 264 9.77 4.90 -19.65
C ILE A 264 10.60 5.88 -20.47
N SER A 265 10.00 6.97 -20.95
CA SER A 265 10.73 8.01 -21.66
C SER A 265 11.76 8.67 -20.75
N ASP A 266 13.01 8.73 -21.18
CA ASP A 266 14.11 9.36 -20.42
C ASP A 266 13.86 10.84 -20.16
N SER A 267 13.18 11.53 -21.09
CA SER A 267 12.84 12.95 -20.95
C SER A 267 11.84 13.16 -19.80
N VAL A 268 10.83 12.32 -19.69
CA VAL A 268 9.81 12.37 -18.64
C VAL A 268 10.40 11.91 -17.30
N LEU A 269 11.16 10.81 -17.27
CA LEU A 269 11.83 10.31 -16.07
C LEU A 269 12.79 11.33 -15.47
N ALA A 270 13.54 12.06 -16.32
CA ALA A 270 14.43 13.14 -15.85
C ALA A 270 13.63 14.27 -15.19
N ARG A 271 12.50 14.71 -15.78
CA ARG A 271 11.61 15.71 -15.18
C ARG A 271 10.93 15.23 -13.90
N MET A 272 10.62 13.93 -13.81
CA MET A 272 10.12 13.29 -12.59
C MET A 272 11.19 13.17 -11.50
N ASN A 273 12.46 13.53 -11.77
CA ASN A 273 13.61 13.26 -10.90
C ASN A 273 13.75 11.78 -10.55
N ARG A 274 13.51 10.89 -11.55
CA ARG A 274 13.73 9.44 -11.39
C ARG A 274 15.07 9.06 -11.99
N HIS A 275 15.92 8.48 -11.14
CA HIS A 275 17.30 8.15 -11.51
C HIS A 275 17.38 6.89 -12.35
N GLY A 276 18.36 6.84 -13.25
CA GLY A 276 18.73 5.65 -14.03
C GLY A 276 18.07 5.52 -15.41
N GLY A 277 16.96 6.23 -15.65
CA GLY A 277 16.30 6.26 -16.95
C GLY A 277 15.80 4.88 -17.45
N ARG A 278 15.48 4.82 -18.74
CA ARG A 278 14.98 3.61 -19.44
C ARG A 278 15.93 2.42 -19.31
N ALA A 279 17.22 2.64 -19.57
CA ALA A 279 18.21 1.56 -19.61
C ALA A 279 18.29 0.80 -18.26
N LEU A 280 18.22 1.50 -17.12
CA LEU A 280 18.25 0.88 -15.81
C LEU A 280 16.97 0.07 -15.53
N ILE A 281 15.80 0.57 -15.94
CA ILE A 281 14.53 -0.14 -15.80
C ILE A 281 14.55 -1.44 -16.60
N GLU A 282 15.00 -1.39 -17.87
CA GLU A 282 15.12 -2.55 -18.74
C GLU A 282 16.12 -3.59 -18.18
N GLU A 283 17.28 -3.12 -17.69
CA GLU A 283 18.28 -3.99 -17.06
C GLU A 283 17.72 -4.70 -15.83
N ALA A 284 17.05 -3.96 -14.93
CA ALA A 284 16.46 -4.53 -13.72
C ALA A 284 15.41 -5.60 -14.02
N ILE A 285 14.49 -5.32 -14.96
CA ILE A 285 13.46 -6.26 -15.42
C ILE A 285 14.08 -7.50 -16.06
N SER A 286 15.03 -7.29 -16.99
CA SER A 286 15.70 -8.39 -17.69
C SER A 286 16.43 -9.30 -16.73
N LYS A 287 17.16 -8.72 -15.78
CA LYS A 287 17.94 -9.44 -14.76
C LYS A 287 17.03 -10.26 -13.83
N LEU A 288 15.91 -9.68 -13.40
CA LEU A 288 14.93 -10.39 -12.57
C LEU A 288 14.34 -11.58 -13.31
N ARG A 289 13.86 -11.40 -14.55
CA ARG A 289 13.25 -12.49 -15.34
C ARG A 289 14.22 -13.61 -15.67
N GLN A 290 15.51 -13.28 -15.96
CA GLN A 290 16.54 -14.27 -16.24
C GLN A 290 16.96 -15.04 -14.97
N SER A 291 17.03 -14.35 -13.84
CA SER A 291 17.56 -14.95 -12.59
C SER A 291 16.49 -15.67 -11.76
N VAL A 292 15.24 -15.27 -11.88
CA VAL A 292 14.12 -15.78 -11.05
C VAL A 292 12.97 -16.28 -11.96
N PRO A 293 13.06 -17.54 -12.43
CA PRO A 293 11.98 -18.11 -13.26
C PRO A 293 10.62 -18.05 -12.56
N GLY A 294 9.63 -17.55 -13.30
CA GLY A 294 8.26 -17.43 -12.78
C GLY A 294 8.03 -16.21 -11.89
N ILE A 295 8.95 -15.23 -11.85
CA ILE A 295 8.71 -13.99 -11.14
C ILE A 295 7.57 -13.20 -11.77
N ILE A 296 6.68 -12.74 -10.93
CA ILE A 296 5.59 -11.83 -11.26
C ILE A 296 6.09 -10.40 -11.07
N LEU A 297 6.00 -9.61 -12.13
CA LEU A 297 6.36 -8.20 -12.10
C LEU A 297 5.10 -7.35 -12.13
N ARG A 298 4.89 -6.63 -11.04
CA ARG A 298 3.89 -5.57 -10.95
C ARG A 298 4.56 -4.23 -11.19
N THR A 299 3.87 -3.35 -11.90
CA THR A 299 4.32 -1.97 -12.07
C THR A 299 3.17 -0.98 -11.98
N THR A 300 3.53 0.27 -11.85
CA THR A 300 2.60 1.41 -11.91
C THR A 300 3.18 2.45 -12.84
N ALA A 301 2.35 3.00 -13.73
CA ALA A 301 2.69 4.08 -14.63
C ALA A 301 1.86 5.34 -14.34
N MET A 302 2.40 6.48 -14.72
CA MET A 302 1.75 7.79 -14.65
C MET A 302 1.71 8.39 -16.05
N VAL A 303 0.55 8.85 -16.49
CA VAL A 303 0.35 9.53 -17.78
C VAL A 303 -0.04 10.99 -17.56
N GLY A 304 0.24 11.82 -18.57
CA GLY A 304 -0.10 13.25 -18.53
C GLY A 304 0.81 14.05 -17.61
N PHE A 305 2.03 13.61 -17.39
CA PHE A 305 3.04 14.38 -16.64
C PHE A 305 3.40 15.65 -17.41
N PRO A 306 3.65 16.82 -16.75
CA PRO A 306 3.95 18.08 -17.42
C PRO A 306 5.03 17.94 -18.50
N GLY A 307 4.71 18.36 -19.73
CA GLY A 307 5.57 18.27 -20.91
C GLY A 307 5.75 16.86 -21.48
N GLU A 308 4.92 15.87 -21.13
CA GLU A 308 4.85 14.57 -21.79
C GLU A 308 4.32 14.77 -23.22
N THR A 309 5.09 14.39 -24.23
CA THR A 309 4.68 14.48 -25.64
C THR A 309 3.88 13.24 -26.07
N GLU A 310 3.32 13.28 -27.28
CA GLU A 310 2.65 12.11 -27.84
C GLU A 310 3.64 10.95 -28.07
N GLU A 311 4.85 11.29 -28.53
CA GLU A 311 5.92 10.32 -28.74
C GLU A 311 6.35 9.65 -27.43
N ASP A 312 6.44 10.42 -26.32
CA ASP A 312 6.75 9.88 -24.99
C ASP A 312 5.66 8.90 -24.55
N PHE A 313 4.39 9.21 -24.80
CA PHE A 313 3.27 8.35 -24.48
C PHE A 313 3.22 7.08 -25.33
N GLU A 314 3.44 7.20 -26.67
CA GLU A 314 3.53 6.05 -27.56
C GLU A 314 4.68 5.10 -27.16
N GLU A 315 5.82 5.66 -26.72
CA GLU A 315 6.95 4.90 -26.18
C GLU A 315 6.55 4.10 -24.95
N LEU A 316 5.78 4.71 -24.01
CA LEU A 316 5.27 4.02 -22.83
C LEU A 316 4.33 2.87 -23.19
N CYS A 317 3.37 3.10 -24.08
CA CYS A 317 2.44 2.06 -24.54
C CYS A 317 3.19 0.89 -25.20
N SER A 318 4.15 1.19 -26.07
CA SER A 318 4.98 0.19 -26.74
C SER A 318 5.78 -0.65 -25.74
N PHE A 319 6.38 0.00 -24.77
CA PHE A 319 7.15 -0.66 -23.71
C PHE A 319 6.30 -1.57 -22.84
N VAL A 320 5.12 -1.11 -22.39
CA VAL A 320 4.19 -1.91 -21.58
C VAL A 320 3.77 -3.19 -22.33
N LYS A 321 3.48 -3.06 -23.62
CA LYS A 321 3.13 -4.19 -24.50
C LYS A 321 4.31 -5.15 -24.68
N GLU A 322 5.52 -4.64 -24.95
CA GLU A 322 6.73 -5.43 -25.19
C GLU A 322 7.15 -6.20 -23.94
N ILE A 323 7.23 -5.51 -22.81
CA ILE A 323 7.62 -6.12 -21.54
C ILE A 323 6.57 -7.11 -21.06
N GLY A 324 5.27 -6.80 -21.24
CA GLY A 324 4.19 -7.63 -20.77
C GLY A 324 4.26 -7.80 -19.24
N PHE A 325 3.97 -6.76 -18.48
CA PHE A 325 3.90 -6.84 -17.04
C PHE A 325 2.77 -7.79 -16.60
N ASP A 326 2.99 -8.50 -15.51
CA ASP A 326 2.03 -9.49 -15.00
C ASP A 326 0.87 -8.81 -14.26
N ARG A 327 1.19 -7.72 -13.54
CA ARG A 327 0.25 -6.85 -12.85
C ARG A 327 0.60 -5.40 -13.16
N PHE A 328 -0.41 -4.58 -13.39
CA PHE A 328 -0.21 -3.22 -13.85
C PHE A 328 -1.30 -2.29 -13.33
N GLY A 329 -0.91 -1.11 -12.89
CA GLY A 329 -1.81 -0.01 -12.61
C GLY A 329 -1.32 1.26 -13.29
N ALA A 330 -2.24 2.14 -13.66
CA ALA A 330 -1.92 3.47 -14.13
C ALA A 330 -2.74 4.52 -13.37
N PHE A 331 -2.28 5.75 -13.41
CA PHE A 331 -3.03 6.90 -12.96
C PHE A 331 -2.62 8.14 -13.75
N THR A 332 -3.50 9.13 -13.81
CA THR A 332 -3.21 10.43 -14.40
C THR A 332 -2.39 11.27 -13.42
N PHE A 333 -1.49 12.11 -13.95
CA PHE A 333 -0.78 13.07 -13.12
C PHE A 333 -1.77 14.05 -12.45
N SER A 334 -1.63 14.18 -11.14
CA SER A 334 -2.35 15.16 -10.31
C SER A 334 -1.34 16.21 -9.81
N PRO A 335 -1.56 17.50 -10.07
CA PRO A 335 -0.71 18.57 -9.53
C PRO A 335 -0.97 18.70 -8.02
N GLU A 336 -0.01 18.25 -7.23
CA GLU A 336 -0.13 18.30 -5.77
C GLU A 336 0.57 19.56 -5.21
N ASP A 337 -0.10 20.25 -4.29
CA ASP A 337 0.42 21.47 -3.66
C ASP A 337 1.84 21.26 -3.12
N ASP A 338 2.67 22.30 -3.21
CA ASP A 338 4.07 22.30 -2.73
C ASP A 338 4.98 21.25 -3.41
N THR A 339 4.55 20.65 -4.52
CA THR A 339 5.42 19.78 -5.31
C THR A 339 5.99 20.50 -6.53
N PRO A 340 7.26 20.25 -6.89
CA PRO A 340 7.86 20.91 -8.05
C PRO A 340 7.08 20.69 -9.36
N ALA A 341 6.48 19.52 -9.54
CA ALA A 341 5.73 19.20 -10.77
C ALA A 341 4.44 19.99 -10.92
N ALA A 342 3.82 20.44 -9.82
CA ALA A 342 2.63 21.29 -9.88
C ALA A 342 2.93 22.67 -10.48
N GLU A 343 4.16 23.16 -10.31
CA GLU A 343 4.62 24.47 -10.80
C GLU A 343 5.31 24.39 -12.18
N MET A 344 5.49 23.18 -12.72
CA MET A 344 6.10 23.01 -14.04
C MET A 344 5.24 23.65 -15.14
N PRO A 345 5.86 24.28 -16.15
CA PRO A 345 5.15 24.66 -17.36
C PRO A 345 4.68 23.42 -18.14
N ASP A 346 3.88 23.62 -19.17
CA ASP A 346 3.41 22.59 -20.10
C ASP A 346 2.55 21.51 -19.42
N GLN A 347 1.69 21.96 -18.48
CA GLN A 347 0.65 21.11 -17.90
C GLN A 347 -0.25 20.54 -19.00
N ILE A 348 -0.58 19.27 -18.90
CA ILE A 348 -1.42 18.55 -19.85
C ILE A 348 -2.91 18.74 -19.48
N ASP A 349 -3.74 18.92 -20.51
CA ASP A 349 -5.20 19.01 -20.35
C ASP A 349 -5.76 17.70 -19.74
N GLU A 350 -6.75 17.83 -18.84
CA GLU A 350 -7.32 16.69 -18.11
C GLU A 350 -7.95 15.65 -19.05
N GLN A 351 -8.56 16.09 -20.17
CA GLN A 351 -9.11 15.16 -21.14
C GLN A 351 -8.02 14.35 -21.82
N VAL A 352 -6.90 14.98 -22.18
CA VAL A 352 -5.75 14.29 -22.77
C VAL A 352 -5.16 13.28 -21.80
N LYS A 353 -5.04 13.63 -20.52
CA LYS A 353 -4.61 12.70 -19.46
C LYS A 353 -5.54 11.47 -19.40
N GLN A 354 -6.86 11.70 -19.41
CA GLN A 354 -7.85 10.63 -19.34
C GLN A 354 -7.79 9.74 -20.58
N ASP A 355 -7.69 10.32 -21.78
CA ASP A 355 -7.59 9.58 -23.05
C ASP A 355 -6.33 8.69 -23.07
N ARG A 356 -5.19 9.22 -22.58
CA ARG A 356 -3.95 8.45 -22.43
C ARG A 356 -4.07 7.34 -21.40
N TYR A 357 -4.71 7.60 -20.26
CA TYR A 357 -4.98 6.58 -19.25
C TYR A 357 -5.80 5.43 -19.82
N ASP A 358 -6.91 5.74 -20.51
CA ASP A 358 -7.81 4.74 -21.08
C ASP A 358 -7.10 3.91 -22.15
N CYS A 359 -6.31 4.54 -23.02
CA CYS A 359 -5.51 3.87 -24.04
C CYS A 359 -4.45 2.93 -23.43
N LEU A 360 -3.73 3.40 -22.40
CA LEU A 360 -2.70 2.60 -21.71
C LEU A 360 -3.33 1.39 -20.98
N MET A 361 -4.47 1.60 -20.30
CA MET A 361 -5.17 0.53 -19.60
C MET A 361 -5.77 -0.51 -20.58
N GLN A 362 -6.26 -0.08 -21.76
CA GLN A 362 -6.69 -1.01 -22.79
C GLN A 362 -5.51 -1.84 -23.33
N THR A 363 -4.34 -1.22 -23.54
CA THR A 363 -3.13 -1.91 -23.92
C THR A 363 -2.74 -2.99 -22.92
N GLN A 364 -2.78 -2.66 -21.64
CA GLN A 364 -2.47 -3.61 -20.57
C GLN A 364 -3.52 -4.71 -20.43
N LEU A 365 -4.80 -4.41 -20.63
CA LEU A 365 -5.87 -5.42 -20.56
C LEU A 365 -5.61 -6.57 -21.53
N LEU A 366 -5.18 -6.28 -22.75
CA LEU A 366 -4.83 -7.32 -23.75
C LEU A 366 -3.67 -8.21 -23.25
N VAL A 367 -2.67 -7.61 -22.59
CA VAL A 367 -1.55 -8.36 -21.99
C VAL A 367 -2.05 -9.22 -20.81
N ALA A 368 -2.89 -8.67 -19.96
CA ALA A 368 -3.45 -9.38 -18.82
C ALA A 368 -4.30 -10.59 -19.24
N GLU A 369 -5.16 -10.42 -20.26
CA GLU A 369 -5.97 -11.51 -20.82
C GLU A 369 -5.10 -12.66 -21.36
N GLU A 370 -4.04 -12.37 -22.10
CA GLU A 370 -3.13 -13.39 -22.61
C GLU A 370 -2.48 -14.17 -21.48
N LYS A 371 -1.99 -13.47 -20.45
CA LYS A 371 -1.36 -14.09 -19.29
C LYS A 371 -2.35 -14.90 -18.45
N SER A 372 -3.55 -14.38 -18.21
CA SER A 372 -4.59 -15.09 -17.48
C SER A 372 -5.05 -16.35 -18.21
N ARG A 373 -5.24 -16.29 -19.55
CA ARG A 373 -5.53 -17.48 -20.37
C ARG A 373 -4.42 -18.54 -20.30
N ALA A 374 -3.15 -18.12 -20.21
CA ALA A 374 -2.02 -19.05 -20.07
C ALA A 374 -1.98 -19.78 -18.73
N MET A 375 -2.78 -19.35 -17.74
CA MET A 375 -2.94 -20.03 -16.44
C MET A 375 -3.98 -21.14 -16.48
N VAL A 376 -4.90 -21.15 -17.46
CA VAL A 376 -5.93 -22.20 -17.58
C VAL A 376 -5.28 -23.58 -17.75
N GLY A 377 -5.74 -24.53 -16.96
CA GLY A 377 -5.20 -25.89 -16.88
C GLY A 377 -4.06 -26.08 -15.88
N LYS A 378 -3.44 -25.01 -15.39
CA LYS A 378 -2.41 -25.08 -14.34
C LYS A 378 -3.03 -25.27 -12.96
N THR A 379 -2.24 -25.80 -12.05
CA THR A 379 -2.57 -25.88 -10.63
C THR A 379 -1.77 -24.82 -9.90
N LEU A 380 -2.44 -24.05 -9.06
CA LEU A 380 -1.86 -22.99 -8.24
C LEU A 380 -2.11 -23.27 -6.76
N THR A 381 -1.11 -23.03 -5.93
CA THR A 381 -1.30 -22.95 -4.48
C THR A 381 -1.97 -21.61 -4.16
N VAL A 382 -3.15 -21.66 -3.55
CA VAL A 382 -4.00 -20.51 -3.23
C VAL A 382 -4.17 -20.40 -1.72
N LEU A 383 -3.90 -19.22 -1.18
CA LEU A 383 -4.27 -18.83 0.18
C LEU A 383 -5.73 -18.40 0.14
N CYS A 384 -6.61 -19.14 0.80
CA CYS A 384 -8.04 -18.85 0.85
C CYS A 384 -8.29 -17.63 1.74
N ASP A 385 -8.79 -16.54 1.17
CA ASP A 385 -9.14 -15.33 1.91
C ASP A 385 -10.55 -15.41 2.52
N GLY A 386 -11.49 -16.12 1.84
CA GLY A 386 -12.85 -16.23 2.37
C GLY A 386 -13.82 -17.02 1.50
N PHE A 387 -15.10 -16.89 1.83
CA PHE A 387 -16.22 -17.48 1.11
C PHE A 387 -17.28 -16.41 0.82
N ASP A 388 -17.59 -16.23 -0.45
CA ASP A 388 -18.69 -15.38 -0.88
C ASP A 388 -20.01 -16.15 -0.76
N THR A 389 -20.84 -15.73 0.17
CA THR A 389 -22.13 -16.38 0.45
C THR A 389 -23.19 -16.14 -0.62
N VAL A 390 -23.03 -15.11 -1.45
CA VAL A 390 -23.97 -14.78 -2.54
C VAL A 390 -23.64 -15.56 -3.79
N ALA A 391 -22.37 -15.59 -4.17
CA ALA A 391 -21.90 -16.36 -5.31
C ALA A 391 -21.68 -17.86 -4.98
N GLU A 392 -21.71 -18.24 -3.71
CA GLU A 392 -21.44 -19.61 -3.20
C GLU A 392 -20.08 -20.16 -3.63
N VAL A 393 -19.06 -19.31 -3.67
CA VAL A 393 -17.69 -19.68 -4.05
C VAL A 393 -16.68 -19.21 -2.99
N TYR A 394 -15.58 -19.92 -2.89
CA TYR A 394 -14.40 -19.45 -2.16
C TYR A 394 -13.64 -18.46 -3.03
N TYR A 395 -12.91 -17.56 -2.38
CA TYR A 395 -11.95 -16.69 -3.05
C TYR A 395 -10.63 -16.64 -2.28
N GLY A 396 -9.57 -16.35 -3.00
CA GLY A 396 -8.24 -16.27 -2.42
C GLY A 396 -7.22 -15.75 -3.42
N ARG A 397 -5.95 -15.86 -3.06
CA ARG A 397 -4.84 -15.34 -3.84
C ARG A 397 -3.74 -16.37 -3.98
N SER A 398 -3.04 -16.35 -5.10
CA SER A 398 -1.80 -17.09 -5.29
C SER A 398 -0.58 -16.22 -4.92
N TYR A 399 0.61 -16.78 -5.05
CA TYR A 399 1.84 -16.00 -4.92
C TYR A 399 1.90 -14.81 -5.90
N ALA A 400 1.15 -14.89 -7.00
CA ALA A 400 1.13 -13.90 -8.07
C ALA A 400 0.21 -12.70 -7.79
N ASP A 401 -0.48 -12.68 -6.64
CA ASP A 401 -1.53 -11.71 -6.36
C ASP A 401 -1.28 -11.05 -4.99
N ALA A 402 -0.98 -9.76 -4.99
CA ALA A 402 -0.87 -8.99 -3.76
C ALA A 402 -2.27 -8.63 -3.22
N PRO A 403 -2.45 -8.58 -1.88
CA PRO A 403 -3.73 -8.22 -1.30
C PRO A 403 -4.15 -6.80 -1.71
N ASP A 404 -5.46 -6.61 -1.90
CA ASP A 404 -6.16 -5.35 -2.15
C ASP A 404 -5.86 -4.63 -3.50
N VAL A 405 -4.84 -5.07 -4.24
CA VAL A 405 -4.41 -4.37 -5.47
C VAL A 405 -4.41 -5.23 -6.73
N ASP A 406 -4.39 -6.56 -6.61
CA ASP A 406 -4.39 -7.49 -7.74
C ASP A 406 -5.70 -8.30 -7.80
N GLY A 407 -5.84 -9.13 -8.85
CA GLY A 407 -7.00 -9.99 -9.03
C GLY A 407 -7.12 -11.10 -7.98
N LYS A 408 -8.25 -11.80 -8.03
CA LYS A 408 -8.58 -12.91 -7.13
C LYS A 408 -8.72 -14.22 -7.91
N ILE A 409 -8.60 -15.31 -7.17
CA ILE A 409 -8.91 -16.65 -7.67
C ILE A 409 -10.19 -17.10 -6.98
N TYR A 410 -11.27 -17.25 -7.76
CA TYR A 410 -12.53 -17.80 -7.30
C TYR A 410 -12.53 -19.31 -7.53
N PHE A 411 -12.95 -20.09 -6.53
CA PHE A 411 -12.88 -21.54 -6.66
C PHE A 411 -13.97 -22.29 -5.89
N THR A 412 -14.32 -23.45 -6.39
CA THR A 412 -15.25 -24.37 -5.74
C THR A 412 -14.52 -25.49 -5.02
N SER A 413 -15.14 -26.03 -3.98
CA SER A 413 -14.61 -27.16 -3.24
C SER A 413 -15.72 -28.06 -2.74
N LYS A 414 -15.49 -29.37 -2.76
CA LYS A 414 -16.40 -30.37 -2.15
C LYS A 414 -16.26 -30.43 -0.63
N ARG A 415 -15.21 -29.83 -0.05
CA ARG A 415 -14.99 -29.78 1.38
C ARG A 415 -15.00 -28.31 1.82
N ARG A 416 -15.38 -28.11 3.08
CA ARG A 416 -15.29 -26.79 3.68
C ARG A 416 -13.81 -26.38 3.79
N ILE A 417 -13.49 -25.20 3.29
CA ILE A 417 -12.18 -24.57 3.40
C ILE A 417 -12.29 -23.45 4.43
N ASN A 418 -11.31 -23.38 5.33
CA ASN A 418 -11.24 -22.28 6.29
C ASN A 418 -10.42 -21.12 5.67
N SER A 419 -10.79 -19.90 5.98
CA SER A 419 -9.97 -18.71 5.70
C SER A 419 -8.55 -18.92 6.26
N GLY A 420 -7.55 -18.52 5.50
CA GLY A 420 -6.15 -18.75 5.81
C GLY A 420 -5.61 -20.15 5.47
N ALA A 421 -6.40 -21.04 4.88
CA ALA A 421 -5.89 -22.33 4.42
C ALA A 421 -5.22 -22.21 3.05
N PHE A 422 -4.08 -22.89 2.88
CA PHE A 422 -3.50 -23.11 1.56
C PHE A 422 -4.15 -24.32 0.90
N VAL A 423 -4.59 -24.16 -0.35
CA VAL A 423 -5.23 -25.19 -1.15
C VAL A 423 -4.66 -25.22 -2.56
N GLU A 424 -4.63 -26.40 -3.17
CA GLU A 424 -4.26 -26.57 -4.58
C GLU A 424 -5.51 -26.40 -5.45
N VAL A 425 -5.52 -25.37 -6.30
CA VAL A 425 -6.63 -25.01 -7.19
C VAL A 425 -6.21 -25.23 -8.63
N LYS A 426 -6.95 -26.08 -9.35
CA LYS A 426 -6.80 -26.21 -10.80
C LYS A 426 -7.61 -25.12 -11.48
N ILE A 427 -6.94 -24.27 -12.22
CA ILE A 427 -7.57 -23.17 -12.97
C ILE A 427 -8.33 -23.74 -14.16
N THR A 428 -9.60 -23.43 -14.26
CA THR A 428 -10.53 -23.88 -15.30
C THR A 428 -10.89 -22.78 -16.27
N GLU A 429 -10.90 -21.51 -15.81
CA GLU A 429 -11.30 -20.37 -16.61
C GLU A 429 -10.53 -19.11 -16.20
N ALA A 430 -10.39 -18.16 -17.12
CA ALA A 430 -9.78 -16.86 -16.89
C ALA A 430 -10.79 -15.76 -17.22
N MET A 431 -10.87 -14.75 -16.36
CA MET A 431 -11.68 -13.53 -16.53
C MET A 431 -10.74 -12.35 -16.37
N ASP A 432 -10.65 -11.45 -17.33
CA ASP A 432 -9.79 -10.25 -17.30
C ASP A 432 -8.55 -10.39 -16.39
N TYR A 433 -8.69 -9.97 -15.13
CA TYR A 433 -7.66 -10.04 -14.10
C TYR A 433 -7.84 -11.19 -13.08
N ASP A 434 -9.01 -11.83 -13.07
CA ASP A 434 -9.38 -12.88 -12.11
C ASP A 434 -9.28 -14.26 -12.75
N LEU A 435 -9.16 -15.28 -11.90
CA LEU A 435 -9.14 -16.68 -12.31
C LEU A 435 -10.26 -17.46 -11.63
N ILE A 436 -10.76 -18.48 -12.32
CA ILE A 436 -11.74 -19.44 -11.76
C ILE A 436 -11.13 -20.82 -11.76
N GLY A 437 -11.42 -21.60 -10.70
CA GLY A 437 -10.90 -22.94 -10.58
C GLY A 437 -11.68 -23.84 -9.63
N GLU A 438 -11.13 -25.00 -9.42
CA GLU A 438 -11.66 -26.01 -8.48
C GLU A 438 -10.52 -26.60 -7.64
N VAL A 439 -10.77 -26.86 -6.37
CA VAL A 439 -9.79 -27.51 -5.48
C VAL A 439 -9.54 -28.93 -5.93
N ILE A 440 -8.26 -29.28 -6.08
CA ILE A 440 -7.83 -30.65 -6.30
C ILE A 440 -7.83 -31.36 -4.94
N ILE A 441 -8.52 -32.52 -4.88
CA ILE A 441 -8.66 -33.30 -3.66
C ILE A 441 -7.43 -34.17 -3.44
#